data_35e286972231679480e355d92a3422a7
#
_entry.id   35e286972231679480e355d92a3422a7
#
_cell.length_a   1.000
_cell.length_b   1.000
_cell.length_c   1.000
_cell.angle_alpha   90.00
_cell.angle_beta   90.00
_cell.angle_gamma   90.00
#
_symmetry.space_group_name_H-M   'P 1'
#
loop_
_entity.id
_entity.type
_entity.pdbx_description
1 polymer ?
#
loop_
_entity_poly.entity_id
_entity_poly.type
_entity_poly.pdbx_seq_one_letter_code
_entity_poly.pdbx_strand_id
1 'polypeptide(L)'
;MIQVKTLDEIVLEAQRQSINLVRFIFADLSSIVRGKATRASRLKDRLEGGIGLVKGTLAMNMLDQLQADTGFGASGEIRLIPDPETWVVLPYAERQASVICDLMELDHTPWELCPRNVLKRQIQKAKDMGVSFQVAFEPEFMLGTTSEGTFQPIDRSLCFSTEGMNKASRFINAFIDALGKQGIETEQYYPELGHGQHEVSISHMAALKACDRQIVYRETLKGVALELGMEAYLAPKPFEKQPGKKNG
;
A
#
# COMPACT_ATOMS: atom_id res chain seq x y z
N MET A 1 -11.56 14.45 -14.72
CA MET A 1 -10.71 15.25 -13.81
C MET A 1 -10.91 14.67 -12.41
N ILE A 2 -9.87 14.12 -11.79
CA ILE A 2 -9.91 13.70 -10.39
C ILE A 2 -9.98 15.00 -9.59
N GLN A 3 -11.11 15.22 -8.91
CA GLN A 3 -11.29 16.39 -8.06
C GLN A 3 -10.39 16.21 -6.83
N VAL A 4 -9.45 17.13 -6.63
CA VAL A 4 -8.60 17.15 -5.43
C VAL A 4 -9.52 17.37 -4.23
N LYS A 5 -9.56 16.41 -3.31
CA LYS A 5 -10.36 16.53 -2.09
C LYS A 5 -9.73 17.54 -1.15
N THR A 6 -10.53 18.46 -0.65
CA THR A 6 -10.13 19.33 0.45
C THR A 6 -10.19 18.56 1.77
N LEU A 7 -9.52 19.08 2.82
CA LEU A 7 -9.57 18.47 4.15
C LEU A 7 -11.00 18.40 4.70
N ASP A 8 -11.80 19.43 4.47
CA ASP A 8 -13.20 19.46 4.90
C ASP A 8 -14.07 18.43 4.15
N GLU A 9 -13.82 18.22 2.86
CA GLU A 9 -14.50 17.16 2.08
C GLU A 9 -14.17 15.77 2.61
N ILE A 10 -12.93 15.50 3.02
CA ILE A 10 -12.54 14.24 3.65
C ILE A 10 -13.28 14.04 4.97
N VAL A 11 -13.36 15.07 5.80
CA VAL A 11 -14.11 15.01 7.08
C VAL A 11 -15.59 14.71 6.83
N LEU A 12 -16.21 15.39 5.87
CA LEU A 12 -17.61 15.16 5.49
C LEU A 12 -17.81 13.74 4.91
N GLU A 13 -16.91 13.26 4.09
CA GLU A 13 -16.96 11.89 3.56
C GLU A 13 -16.84 10.86 4.68
N ALA A 14 -15.91 11.05 5.61
CA ALA A 14 -15.75 10.17 6.76
C ALA A 14 -17.04 10.10 7.60
N GLN A 15 -17.73 11.22 7.77
CA GLN A 15 -19.01 11.29 8.49
C GLN A 15 -20.12 10.54 7.71
N ARG A 16 -20.27 10.81 6.41
CA ARG A 16 -21.28 10.18 5.56
C ARG A 16 -21.16 8.66 5.52
N GLN A 17 -19.93 8.15 5.50
CA GLN A 17 -19.61 6.73 5.47
C GLN A 17 -19.48 6.11 6.86
N SER A 18 -19.79 6.86 7.92
CA SER A 18 -19.72 6.39 9.32
C SER A 18 -18.33 5.83 9.67
N ILE A 19 -17.27 6.40 9.12
CA ILE A 19 -15.89 6.00 9.43
C ILE A 19 -15.62 6.25 10.92
N ASN A 20 -15.04 5.26 11.58
CA ASN A 20 -14.67 5.33 12.99
C ASN A 20 -13.16 5.55 13.18
N LEU A 21 -12.33 4.94 12.34
CA LEU A 21 -10.88 4.96 12.44
C LEU A 21 -10.24 5.32 11.10
N VAL A 22 -9.24 6.20 11.11
CA VAL A 22 -8.48 6.58 9.92
C VAL A 22 -7.01 6.26 10.13
N ARG A 23 -6.43 5.49 9.23
CA ARG A 23 -5.02 5.09 9.21
C ARG A 23 -4.19 6.11 8.45
N PHE A 24 -3.17 6.66 9.09
CA PHE A 24 -2.14 7.53 8.53
C PHE A 24 -0.95 6.65 8.24
N ILE A 25 -0.75 6.28 6.97
CA ILE A 25 0.22 5.26 6.55
C ILE A 25 1.36 5.85 5.74
N PHE A 26 2.51 5.18 5.77
CA PHE A 26 3.68 5.46 4.95
C PHE A 26 4.44 4.16 4.66
N ALA A 27 5.22 4.12 3.59
CA ALA A 27 6.17 3.04 3.34
C ALA A 27 7.53 3.39 3.96
N ASP A 28 8.12 2.46 4.71
CA ASP A 28 9.48 2.61 5.24
C ASP A 28 10.55 2.22 4.20
N LEU A 29 11.82 2.29 4.58
CA LEU A 29 12.95 1.95 3.71
C LEU A 29 13.04 0.45 3.36
N SER A 30 12.34 -0.41 4.11
CA SER A 30 12.19 -1.85 3.83
C SER A 30 10.93 -2.16 3.03
N SER A 31 10.24 -1.14 2.51
CA SER A 31 8.95 -1.25 1.81
C SER A 31 7.82 -1.82 2.68
N ILE A 32 7.94 -1.78 4.00
CA ILE A 32 6.87 -2.13 4.92
C ILE A 32 5.93 -0.94 5.04
N VAL A 33 4.62 -1.18 4.89
CA VAL A 33 3.62 -0.16 5.15
C VAL A 33 3.39 -0.06 6.65
N ARG A 34 3.74 1.07 7.23
CA ARG A 34 3.59 1.37 8.65
C ARG A 34 2.64 2.55 8.84
N GLY A 35 2.15 2.75 10.04
CA GLY A 35 1.30 3.89 10.31
C GLY A 35 0.79 3.96 11.73
N LYS A 36 0.01 5.01 11.96
CA LYS A 36 -0.79 5.20 13.18
C LYS A 36 -2.22 5.53 12.78
N ALA A 37 -3.16 5.26 13.65
CA ALA A 37 -4.55 5.57 13.36
C ALA A 37 -5.12 6.57 14.36
N THR A 38 -6.09 7.35 13.92
CA THR A 38 -6.85 8.28 14.74
C THR A 38 -8.35 8.02 14.63
N ARG A 39 -9.10 8.34 15.68
CA ARG A 39 -10.57 8.33 15.64
C ARG A 39 -11.08 9.42 14.71
N ALA A 40 -12.15 9.15 13.96
CA ALA A 40 -12.77 10.13 13.07
C ALA A 40 -13.17 11.44 13.78
N SER A 41 -13.50 11.40 15.07
CA SER A 41 -13.79 12.60 15.87
C SER A 41 -12.58 13.55 16.04
N ARG A 42 -11.37 13.08 15.78
CA ARG A 42 -10.13 13.88 15.81
C ARG A 42 -9.53 14.08 14.42
N LEU A 43 -10.25 13.69 13.38
CA LEU A 43 -9.70 13.64 12.02
C LEU A 43 -9.26 15.03 11.55
N LYS A 44 -10.06 16.06 11.74
CA LYS A 44 -9.75 17.43 11.30
C LYS A 44 -8.40 17.91 11.88
N ASP A 45 -8.23 17.83 13.19
CA ASP A 45 -6.97 18.25 13.86
C ASP A 45 -5.75 17.46 13.33
N ARG A 46 -5.97 16.18 12.99
CA ARG A 46 -4.89 15.30 12.51
C ARG A 46 -4.58 15.47 11.02
N LEU A 47 -5.56 15.86 10.22
CA LEU A 47 -5.33 16.23 8.82
C LEU A 47 -4.48 17.51 8.73
N GLU A 48 -4.69 18.48 9.62
CA GLU A 48 -3.95 19.74 9.65
C GLU A 48 -2.56 19.60 10.33
N GLY A 49 -2.50 18.99 11.52
CA GLY A 49 -1.28 18.93 12.34
C GLY A 49 -0.49 17.63 12.24
N GLY A 50 -0.98 16.65 11.51
CA GLY A 50 -0.36 15.33 11.39
C GLY A 50 -0.35 14.52 12.69
N ILE A 51 0.36 13.40 12.64
CA ILE A 51 0.60 12.49 13.78
C ILE A 51 2.10 12.32 13.99
N GLY A 52 2.55 12.49 15.25
CA GLY A 52 3.97 12.34 15.58
C GLY A 52 4.50 10.92 15.39
N LEU A 53 5.72 10.83 14.84
CA LEU A 53 6.46 9.60 14.65
C LEU A 53 7.92 9.82 15.08
N VAL A 54 8.53 8.85 15.75
CA VAL A 54 9.95 8.91 16.08
C VAL A 54 10.81 8.63 14.84
N LYS A 55 11.85 9.44 14.59
CA LYS A 55 12.75 9.30 13.43
C LYS A 55 13.38 7.89 13.33
N GLY A 56 13.68 7.29 14.46
CA GLY A 56 14.25 5.93 14.53
C GLY A 56 13.39 4.84 13.88
N THR A 57 12.10 5.06 13.65
CA THR A 57 11.24 4.09 12.94
C THR A 57 11.77 3.77 11.54
N LEU A 58 12.40 4.74 10.84
CA LEU A 58 12.96 4.49 9.52
C LEU A 58 14.32 3.76 9.55
N ALA A 59 14.95 3.67 10.70
CA ALA A 59 16.18 2.89 10.90
C ALA A 59 15.88 1.43 11.34
N MET A 60 14.62 1.03 11.37
CA MET A 60 14.23 -0.36 11.66
C MET A 60 14.31 -1.20 10.39
N ASN A 61 14.83 -2.42 10.54
CA ASN A 61 14.79 -3.42 9.47
C ASN A 61 13.41 -4.12 9.41
N MET A 62 13.29 -5.10 8.51
CA MET A 62 12.05 -5.86 8.33
C MET A 62 11.66 -6.75 9.53
N LEU A 63 12.53 -6.90 10.52
CA LEU A 63 12.31 -7.65 11.77
C LEU A 63 12.08 -6.72 12.97
N ASP A 64 11.77 -5.44 12.73
CA ASP A 64 11.60 -4.41 13.76
C ASP A 64 12.83 -4.17 14.66
N GLN A 65 14.00 -4.49 14.16
CA GLN A 65 15.26 -4.24 14.87
C GLN A 65 15.85 -2.90 14.42
N LEU A 66 16.07 -2.01 15.39
CA LEU A 66 16.76 -0.74 15.14
C LEU A 66 18.21 -1.02 14.73
N GLN A 67 18.61 -0.52 13.58
CA GLN A 67 19.97 -0.70 13.07
C GLN A 67 20.93 0.22 13.80
N ALA A 68 22.09 -0.32 14.17
CA ALA A 68 23.18 0.46 14.77
C ALA A 68 23.77 1.46 13.76
N ASP A 69 24.44 2.48 14.27
CA ASP A 69 25.24 3.45 13.49
C ASP A 69 24.48 4.25 12.43
N THR A 70 23.15 4.29 12.51
CA THR A 70 22.32 5.11 11.61
C THR A 70 22.20 6.57 12.03
N GLY A 71 22.63 6.91 13.25
CA GLY A 71 22.40 8.22 13.85
C GLY A 71 20.97 8.43 14.39
N PHE A 72 20.10 7.43 14.26
CA PHE A 72 18.72 7.48 14.73
C PHE A 72 18.52 6.55 15.93
N GLY A 73 17.71 7.03 16.90
CA GLY A 73 17.38 6.29 18.10
C GLY A 73 15.93 6.53 18.54
N ALA A 74 15.69 6.38 19.83
CA ALA A 74 14.38 6.61 20.44
C ALA A 74 13.97 8.09 20.53
N SER A 75 14.86 9.02 20.19
CA SER A 75 14.64 10.45 20.22
C SER A 75 14.52 11.04 18.81
N GLY A 76 13.97 12.26 18.74
CA GLY A 76 13.72 12.95 17.49
C GLY A 76 12.33 12.62 16.93
N GLU A 77 11.57 13.65 16.59
CA GLU A 77 10.20 13.54 16.10
C GLU A 77 10.09 14.10 14.68
N ILE A 78 9.27 13.44 13.88
CA ILE A 78 8.74 13.89 12.58
C ILE A 78 7.22 13.78 12.60
N ARG A 79 6.57 14.36 11.59
CA ARG A 79 5.12 14.31 11.42
C ARG A 79 4.72 13.46 10.22
N LEU A 80 3.72 12.61 10.42
CA LEU A 80 2.94 12.01 9.34
C LEU A 80 1.93 13.05 8.87
N ILE A 81 2.25 13.78 7.82
CA ILE A 81 1.34 14.77 7.21
C ILE A 81 0.63 14.10 6.04
N PRO A 82 -0.71 13.96 6.11
CA PRO A 82 -1.47 13.23 5.12
C PRO A 82 -1.54 13.99 3.78
N ASP A 83 -1.50 13.24 2.68
CA ASP A 83 -1.83 13.75 1.36
C ASP A 83 -3.31 13.48 1.05
N PRO A 84 -4.17 14.51 1.01
CA PRO A 84 -5.61 14.35 0.80
C PRO A 84 -5.99 13.61 -0.49
N GLU A 85 -5.15 13.67 -1.53
CA GLU A 85 -5.40 12.97 -2.80
C GLU A 85 -5.33 11.43 -2.67
N THR A 86 -4.75 10.94 -1.57
CA THR A 86 -4.57 9.50 -1.31
C THR A 86 -5.63 8.90 -0.40
N TRP A 87 -6.65 9.68 -0.02
CA TRP A 87 -7.75 9.20 0.81
C TRP A 87 -8.51 8.07 0.16
N VAL A 88 -8.60 6.92 0.86
CA VAL A 88 -9.41 5.78 0.45
C VAL A 88 -10.17 5.18 1.64
N VAL A 89 -11.42 4.78 1.40
CA VAL A 89 -12.16 3.93 2.34
C VAL A 89 -11.72 2.49 2.13
N LEU A 90 -11.57 1.73 3.22
CA LEU A 90 -11.05 0.37 3.18
C LEU A 90 -12.20 -0.64 3.07
N PRO A 91 -12.44 -1.25 1.89
CA PRO A 91 -13.55 -2.19 1.70
C PRO A 91 -13.41 -3.48 2.55
N TYR A 92 -12.19 -3.79 2.95
CA TYR A 92 -11.81 -4.96 3.74
C TYR A 92 -11.65 -4.67 5.24
N ALA A 93 -12.01 -3.48 5.68
CA ALA A 93 -11.93 -3.11 7.10
C ALA A 93 -13.12 -2.22 7.45
N GLU A 94 -14.09 -2.80 8.14
CA GLU A 94 -15.34 -2.13 8.45
C GLU A 94 -15.14 -0.78 9.13
N ARG A 95 -15.78 0.25 8.60
CA ARG A 95 -15.77 1.63 9.10
C ARG A 95 -14.37 2.25 9.26
N GLN A 96 -13.44 1.87 8.37
CA GLN A 96 -12.09 2.40 8.34
C GLN A 96 -11.74 3.02 6.99
N ALA A 97 -10.85 4.00 7.05
CA ALA A 97 -10.24 4.63 5.89
C ALA A 97 -8.74 4.74 6.09
N SER A 98 -8.00 5.03 5.02
CA SER A 98 -6.58 5.34 5.10
C SER A 98 -6.20 6.54 4.23
N VAL A 99 -5.07 7.14 4.58
CA VAL A 99 -4.44 8.22 3.83
C VAL A 99 -2.92 8.00 3.88
N ILE A 100 -2.25 8.18 2.74
CA ILE A 100 -0.78 8.09 2.68
C ILE A 100 -0.21 9.43 3.12
N CYS A 101 0.87 9.36 3.91
CA CYS A 101 1.50 10.53 4.50
C CYS A 101 2.89 10.79 3.94
N ASP A 102 3.22 12.06 3.81
CA ASP A 102 4.61 12.51 3.76
C ASP A 102 5.18 12.56 5.18
N LEU A 103 6.47 12.23 5.31
CA LEU A 103 7.19 12.43 6.56
C LEU A 103 7.82 13.82 6.53
N MET A 104 7.43 14.66 7.50
CA MET A 104 7.81 16.06 7.56
C MET A 104 8.53 16.37 8.88
N GLU A 105 9.41 17.34 8.89
CA GLU A 105 9.96 17.91 10.12
C GLU A 105 8.86 18.63 10.91
N LEU A 106 9.16 19.06 12.14
CA LEU A 106 8.18 19.71 13.01
C LEU A 106 7.72 21.08 12.50
N ASP A 107 8.54 21.72 11.68
CA ASP A 107 8.22 22.98 10.99
C ASP A 107 7.49 22.76 9.65
N HIS A 108 7.07 21.53 9.36
CA HIS A 108 6.43 21.09 8.12
C HIS A 108 7.31 21.18 6.88
N THR A 109 8.62 21.29 7.01
CA THR A 109 9.53 21.10 5.88
C THR A 109 9.65 19.60 5.53
N PRO A 110 9.80 19.22 4.24
CA PRO A 110 9.92 17.82 3.85
C PRO A 110 11.16 17.17 4.47
N TRP A 111 10.96 16.09 5.23
CA TRP A 111 12.11 15.33 5.75
C TRP A 111 12.85 14.62 4.62
N GLU A 112 14.16 14.81 4.55
CA GLU A 112 15.00 14.37 3.42
C GLU A 112 14.98 12.84 3.21
N LEU A 113 14.84 12.07 4.28
CA LEU A 113 14.86 10.61 4.24
C LEU A 113 13.46 9.98 4.01
N CYS A 114 12.41 10.79 3.87
CA CYS A 114 11.10 10.27 3.50
C CYS A 114 11.15 9.70 2.07
N PRO A 115 10.88 8.39 1.85
CA PRO A 115 10.91 7.78 0.51
C PRO A 115 10.00 8.50 -0.49
N ARG A 116 8.81 8.91 -0.05
CA ARG A 116 7.84 9.62 -0.89
C ARG A 116 8.33 11.05 -1.25
N ASN A 117 8.98 11.75 -0.31
CA ASN A 117 9.60 13.06 -0.60
C ASN A 117 10.83 12.93 -1.52
N VAL A 118 11.60 11.83 -1.41
CA VAL A 118 12.67 11.51 -2.38
C VAL A 118 12.10 11.40 -3.78
N LEU A 119 11.02 10.62 -3.95
CA LEU A 119 10.34 10.46 -5.24
C LEU A 119 9.83 11.81 -5.78
N LYS A 120 9.15 12.62 -4.96
CA LYS A 120 8.68 13.96 -5.34
C LYS A 120 9.81 14.84 -5.87
N ARG A 121 10.97 14.84 -5.19
CA ARG A 121 12.16 15.59 -5.64
C ARG A 121 12.69 15.09 -6.98
N GLN A 122 12.70 13.76 -7.23
CA GLN A 122 13.16 13.24 -8.52
C GLN A 122 12.17 13.54 -9.65
N ILE A 123 10.88 13.48 -9.38
CA ILE A 123 9.83 13.87 -10.33
C ILE A 123 9.98 15.35 -10.69
N GLN A 124 10.26 16.22 -9.72
CA GLN A 124 10.47 17.65 -9.99
C GLN A 124 11.71 17.87 -10.85
N LYS A 125 12.84 17.21 -10.56
CA LYS A 125 14.04 17.28 -11.39
C LYS A 125 13.79 16.85 -12.83
N ALA A 126 13.06 15.76 -13.03
CA ALA A 126 12.69 15.31 -14.37
C ALA A 126 11.82 16.35 -15.10
N LYS A 127 10.85 16.93 -14.39
CA LYS A 127 9.98 17.98 -14.91
C LYS A 127 10.77 19.22 -15.33
N ASP A 128 11.77 19.63 -14.54
CA ASP A 128 12.66 20.74 -14.86
C ASP A 128 13.50 20.48 -16.14
N MET A 129 13.71 19.19 -16.47
CA MET A 129 14.34 18.74 -17.72
C MET A 129 13.34 18.54 -18.87
N GLY A 130 12.07 18.88 -18.69
CA GLY A 130 11.01 18.66 -19.69
C GLY A 130 10.52 17.22 -19.82
N VAL A 131 10.81 16.34 -18.84
CA VAL A 131 10.47 14.92 -18.86
C VAL A 131 9.35 14.62 -17.85
N SER A 132 8.39 13.79 -18.25
CA SER A 132 7.37 13.22 -17.34
C SER A 132 7.35 11.70 -17.47
N PHE A 133 7.06 11.01 -16.35
CA PHE A 133 7.01 9.55 -16.31
C PHE A 133 5.57 9.07 -16.16
N GLN A 134 5.19 8.13 -17.02
CA GLN A 134 4.05 7.23 -16.83
C GLN A 134 4.60 5.89 -16.40
N VAL A 135 4.10 5.35 -15.29
CA VAL A 135 4.62 4.16 -14.63
C VAL A 135 3.49 3.18 -14.39
N ALA A 136 3.73 1.91 -14.65
CA ALA A 136 2.89 0.80 -14.21
C ALA A 136 3.69 -0.13 -13.32
N PHE A 137 2.98 -0.83 -12.44
CA PHE A 137 3.48 -1.97 -11.69
C PHE A 137 2.77 -3.22 -12.19
N GLU A 138 3.49 -4.33 -12.24
CA GLU A 138 2.97 -5.67 -12.55
C GLU A 138 3.04 -6.52 -11.26
N PRO A 139 2.13 -6.29 -10.30
CA PRO A 139 2.25 -6.91 -8.99
C PRO A 139 1.80 -8.37 -9.03
N GLU A 140 2.74 -9.26 -8.82
CA GLU A 140 2.50 -10.68 -8.65
C GLU A 140 2.46 -11.05 -7.16
N PHE A 141 1.63 -12.01 -6.80
CA PHE A 141 1.51 -12.49 -5.43
C PHE A 141 1.25 -13.99 -5.36
N MET A 142 1.62 -14.59 -4.24
CA MET A 142 1.25 -15.96 -3.92
C MET A 142 0.01 -15.94 -3.04
N LEU A 143 -0.99 -16.74 -3.38
CA LEU A 143 -2.24 -16.89 -2.64
C LEU A 143 -2.39 -18.30 -2.09
N GLY A 144 -2.76 -18.41 -0.83
CA GLY A 144 -2.96 -19.71 -0.18
C GLY A 144 -3.43 -19.58 1.27
N THR A 145 -3.18 -20.62 2.03
CA THR A 145 -3.45 -20.68 3.47
C THR A 145 -2.23 -21.22 4.20
N THR A 146 -2.08 -20.95 5.49
CA THR A 146 -1.06 -21.62 6.30
C THR A 146 -1.71 -22.69 7.17
N SER A 147 -1.19 -23.91 7.08
CA SER A 147 -1.56 -25.05 7.93
C SER A 147 -0.32 -25.62 8.58
N GLU A 148 -0.33 -25.77 9.89
CA GLU A 148 0.80 -26.30 10.69
C GLU A 148 2.13 -25.58 10.39
N GLY A 149 2.08 -24.26 10.22
CA GLY A 149 3.26 -23.42 9.92
C GLY A 149 3.78 -23.53 8.48
N THR A 150 3.08 -24.27 7.61
CA THR A 150 3.47 -24.43 6.21
C THR A 150 2.43 -23.79 5.29
N PHE A 151 2.91 -22.91 4.39
CA PHE A 151 2.05 -22.30 3.37
C PHE A 151 1.58 -23.33 2.35
N GLN A 152 0.28 -23.39 2.14
CA GLN A 152 -0.38 -24.23 1.15
C GLN A 152 -0.95 -23.34 0.05
N PRO A 153 -0.38 -23.38 -1.18
CA PRO A 153 -0.88 -22.58 -2.29
C PRO A 153 -2.32 -23.00 -2.65
N ILE A 154 -3.13 -22.03 -3.06
CA ILE A 154 -4.55 -22.26 -3.41
C ILE A 154 -4.71 -23.19 -4.61
N ASP A 155 -3.73 -23.20 -5.50
CA ASP A 155 -3.70 -24.05 -6.70
C ASP A 155 -2.27 -24.47 -7.07
N ARG A 156 -2.19 -25.47 -7.96
CA ARG A 156 -0.96 -25.96 -8.61
C ARG A 156 -1.17 -26.15 -10.11
N SER A 157 -2.08 -25.38 -10.67
CA SER A 157 -2.41 -25.43 -12.09
C SER A 157 -1.28 -24.86 -12.95
N LEU A 158 -1.40 -25.05 -14.25
CA LEU A 158 -0.45 -24.51 -15.22
C LEU A 158 -0.66 -22.99 -15.37
N CYS A 159 0.40 -22.32 -15.81
CA CYS A 159 0.37 -20.89 -16.15
C CYS A 159 -0.78 -20.57 -17.12
N PHE A 160 -1.49 -19.50 -16.87
CA PHE A 160 -2.66 -19.00 -17.63
C PHE A 160 -3.83 -20.00 -17.73
N SER A 161 -3.87 -21.02 -16.87
CA SER A 161 -4.93 -22.02 -16.95
C SER A 161 -6.24 -21.48 -16.37
N THR A 162 -7.34 -21.82 -17.05
CA THR A 162 -8.70 -21.52 -16.54
C THR A 162 -9.02 -22.32 -15.27
N GLU A 163 -8.35 -23.44 -15.02
CA GLU A 163 -8.46 -24.18 -13.76
C GLU A 163 -7.98 -23.33 -12.58
N GLY A 164 -6.80 -22.68 -12.69
CA GLY A 164 -6.28 -21.78 -11.68
C GLY A 164 -7.19 -20.56 -11.49
N MET A 165 -7.73 -20.01 -12.59
CA MET A 165 -8.72 -18.91 -12.51
C MET A 165 -9.95 -19.33 -11.72
N ASN A 166 -10.49 -20.54 -11.94
CA ASN A 166 -11.65 -21.03 -11.22
C ASN A 166 -11.38 -21.23 -9.72
N LYS A 167 -10.22 -21.77 -9.37
CA LYS A 167 -9.82 -22.00 -7.97
C LYS A 167 -9.66 -20.70 -7.19
N ALA A 168 -9.12 -19.65 -7.82
CA ALA A 168 -8.91 -18.35 -7.19
C ALA A 168 -10.11 -17.40 -7.32
N SER A 169 -11.17 -17.77 -8.06
CA SER A 169 -12.24 -16.87 -8.50
C SER A 169 -12.90 -16.08 -7.35
N ARG A 170 -13.15 -16.72 -6.21
CA ARG A 170 -13.75 -16.05 -5.03
C ARG A 170 -12.87 -14.90 -4.52
N PHE A 171 -11.56 -15.15 -4.40
CA PHE A 171 -10.62 -14.15 -3.95
C PHE A 171 -10.45 -13.03 -4.97
N ILE A 172 -10.21 -13.42 -6.23
CA ILE A 172 -9.94 -12.46 -7.31
C ILE A 172 -11.12 -11.50 -7.51
N ASN A 173 -12.36 -12.00 -7.53
CA ASN A 173 -13.54 -11.12 -7.65
C ASN A 173 -13.63 -10.15 -6.47
N ALA A 174 -13.46 -10.62 -5.24
CA ALA A 174 -13.48 -9.75 -4.06
C ALA A 174 -12.36 -8.72 -4.08
N PHE A 175 -11.18 -9.11 -4.56
CA PHE A 175 -10.02 -8.23 -4.65
C PHE A 175 -10.20 -7.15 -5.73
N ILE A 176 -10.64 -7.51 -6.93
CA ILE A 176 -10.93 -6.57 -8.02
C ILE A 176 -12.04 -5.59 -7.60
N ASP A 177 -13.11 -6.08 -6.98
CA ASP A 177 -14.19 -5.24 -6.47
C ASP A 177 -13.69 -4.25 -5.40
N ALA A 178 -12.80 -4.70 -4.50
CA ALA A 178 -12.21 -3.86 -3.48
C ALA A 178 -11.30 -2.79 -4.09
N LEU A 179 -10.48 -3.13 -5.08
CA LEU A 179 -9.66 -2.17 -5.83
C LEU A 179 -10.53 -1.13 -6.55
N GLY A 180 -11.59 -1.58 -7.24
CA GLY A 180 -12.54 -0.71 -7.94
C GLY A 180 -13.21 0.30 -7.00
N LYS A 181 -13.63 -0.13 -5.80
CA LYS A 181 -14.17 0.77 -4.76
C LYS A 181 -13.18 1.83 -4.28
N GLN A 182 -11.89 1.58 -4.44
CA GLN A 182 -10.80 2.51 -4.10
C GLN A 182 -10.31 3.33 -5.32
N GLY A 183 -10.99 3.23 -6.47
CA GLY A 183 -10.65 3.94 -7.69
C GLY A 183 -9.42 3.39 -8.42
N ILE A 184 -9.08 2.13 -8.17
CA ILE A 184 -8.01 1.41 -8.87
C ILE A 184 -8.65 0.49 -9.91
N GLU A 185 -8.49 0.84 -11.18
CA GLU A 185 -8.97 0.03 -12.30
C GLU A 185 -7.96 -1.08 -12.60
N THR A 186 -8.47 -2.30 -12.71
CA THR A 186 -7.69 -3.49 -13.08
C THR A 186 -7.84 -3.77 -14.56
N GLU A 187 -6.76 -4.18 -15.21
CA GLU A 187 -6.75 -4.44 -16.67
C GLU A 187 -6.84 -5.92 -16.98
N GLN A 188 -6.02 -6.73 -16.32
CA GLN A 188 -5.94 -8.17 -16.59
C GLN A 188 -5.74 -8.96 -15.31
N TYR A 189 -6.13 -10.23 -15.36
CA TYR A 189 -5.87 -11.22 -14.32
C TYR A 189 -5.50 -12.55 -14.94
N TYR A 190 -4.51 -13.21 -14.39
CA TYR A 190 -4.12 -14.57 -14.77
C TYR A 190 -3.31 -15.27 -13.66
N PRO A 191 -3.40 -16.65 -13.59
CA PRO A 191 -2.46 -17.46 -12.83
C PRO A 191 -1.10 -17.46 -13.50
N GLU A 192 -0.04 -17.38 -12.69
CA GLU A 192 1.34 -17.35 -13.11
C GLU A 192 2.02 -18.74 -12.98
N LEU A 193 3.35 -18.80 -13.26
CA LEU A 193 4.14 -20.04 -13.30
C LEU A 193 4.30 -20.74 -11.95
N GLY A 194 4.27 -20.00 -10.83
CA GLY A 194 4.44 -20.56 -9.49
C GLY A 194 3.13 -21.10 -8.93
N HIS A 195 3.20 -22.09 -8.05
CA HIS A 195 2.02 -22.62 -7.37
C HIS A 195 1.34 -21.53 -6.52
N GLY A 196 0.07 -21.27 -6.78
CA GLY A 196 -0.68 -20.18 -6.15
C GLY A 196 -0.22 -18.78 -6.52
N GLN A 197 0.62 -18.64 -7.58
CA GLN A 197 1.06 -17.35 -8.08
C GLN A 197 0.01 -16.78 -9.03
N HIS A 198 -0.33 -15.52 -8.80
CA HIS A 198 -1.31 -14.78 -9.56
C HIS A 198 -0.80 -13.37 -9.85
N GLU A 199 -1.24 -12.81 -10.96
CA GLU A 199 -1.06 -11.40 -11.31
C GLU A 199 -2.39 -10.73 -11.57
N VAL A 200 -2.57 -9.53 -11.02
CA VAL A 200 -3.68 -8.62 -11.37
C VAL A 200 -3.05 -7.29 -11.74
N SER A 201 -2.97 -7.02 -13.04
CA SER A 201 -2.36 -5.79 -13.54
C SER A 201 -3.30 -4.59 -13.41
N ILE A 202 -2.70 -3.41 -13.23
CA ILE A 202 -3.39 -2.13 -13.09
C ILE A 202 -2.84 -1.11 -14.07
N SER A 203 -3.68 -0.14 -14.47
CA SER A 203 -3.34 0.88 -15.46
C SER A 203 -2.16 1.76 -15.03
N HIS A 204 -1.32 2.11 -16.00
CA HIS A 204 -0.24 3.07 -15.80
C HIS A 204 -0.75 4.47 -15.45
N MET A 205 0.08 5.26 -14.76
CA MET A 205 -0.20 6.64 -14.43
C MET A 205 1.05 7.44 -14.06
N ALA A 206 0.86 8.71 -13.74
CA ALA A 206 1.95 9.58 -13.26
C ALA A 206 2.68 8.92 -12.07
N ALA A 207 4.01 8.97 -12.06
CA ALA A 207 4.88 8.17 -11.19
C ALA A 207 4.49 8.19 -9.69
N LEU A 208 4.20 9.36 -9.11
CA LEU A 208 3.80 9.43 -7.70
C LEU A 208 2.49 8.68 -7.45
N LYS A 209 1.50 8.89 -8.32
CA LYS A 209 0.19 8.22 -8.19
C LYS A 209 0.29 6.72 -8.40
N ALA A 210 1.16 6.26 -9.30
CA ALA A 210 1.42 4.83 -9.48
C ALA A 210 2.00 4.20 -8.21
N CYS A 211 2.99 4.85 -7.57
CA CYS A 211 3.56 4.38 -6.31
C CYS A 211 2.54 4.38 -5.16
N ASP A 212 1.73 5.43 -5.05
CA ASP A 212 0.67 5.49 -4.04
C ASP A 212 -0.39 4.38 -4.25
N ARG A 213 -0.78 4.14 -5.51
CA ARG A 213 -1.69 3.02 -5.84
C ARG A 213 -1.09 1.65 -5.52
N GLN A 214 0.21 1.48 -5.74
CA GLN A 214 0.88 0.22 -5.39
C GLN A 214 0.83 -0.05 -3.87
N ILE A 215 0.93 0.99 -3.03
CA ILE A 215 0.74 0.85 -1.58
C ILE A 215 -0.70 0.42 -1.27
N VAL A 216 -1.70 1.09 -1.84
CA VAL A 216 -3.12 0.74 -1.64
C VAL A 216 -3.42 -0.67 -2.14
N TYR A 217 -2.90 -1.05 -3.32
CA TYR A 217 -3.03 -2.40 -3.87
C TYR A 217 -2.53 -3.47 -2.90
N ARG A 218 -1.31 -3.30 -2.36
CA ARG A 218 -0.70 -4.25 -1.43
C ARG A 218 -1.47 -4.41 -0.14
N GLU A 219 -1.97 -3.31 0.41
CA GLU A 219 -2.79 -3.34 1.63
C GLU A 219 -4.17 -3.98 1.35
N THR A 220 -4.77 -3.69 0.21
CA THR A 220 -6.04 -4.30 -0.22
C THR A 220 -5.89 -5.79 -0.45
N LEU A 221 -4.81 -6.21 -1.12
CA LEU A 221 -4.48 -7.62 -1.35
C LEU A 221 -4.46 -8.41 -0.02
N LYS A 222 -3.70 -7.90 0.96
CA LYS A 222 -3.57 -8.54 2.27
C LYS A 222 -4.89 -8.49 3.06
N GLY A 223 -5.59 -7.37 3.00
CA GLY A 223 -6.85 -7.18 3.72
C GLY A 223 -7.95 -8.12 3.22
N VAL A 224 -8.12 -8.24 1.92
CA VAL A 224 -9.10 -9.16 1.31
C VAL A 224 -8.72 -10.62 1.55
N ALA A 225 -7.41 -10.96 1.49
CA ALA A 225 -6.96 -12.30 1.82
C ALA A 225 -7.34 -12.67 3.27
N LEU A 226 -7.06 -11.78 4.21
CA LEU A 226 -7.40 -11.98 5.63
C LEU A 226 -8.91 -12.16 5.86
N GLU A 227 -9.77 -11.34 5.23
CA GLU A 227 -11.23 -11.48 5.32
C GLU A 227 -11.73 -12.84 4.83
N LEU A 228 -11.06 -13.40 3.84
CA LEU A 228 -11.41 -14.71 3.27
C LEU A 228 -10.73 -15.89 3.95
N GLY A 229 -9.99 -15.66 5.05
CA GLY A 229 -9.23 -16.69 5.76
C GLY A 229 -8.02 -17.21 4.95
N MET A 230 -7.48 -16.36 4.08
CA MET A 230 -6.33 -16.65 3.22
C MET A 230 -5.14 -15.76 3.58
N GLU A 231 -4.01 -16.07 2.99
CA GLU A 231 -2.79 -15.28 3.05
C GLU A 231 -2.29 -14.95 1.64
N ALA A 232 -1.82 -13.71 1.47
CA ALA A 232 -1.19 -13.27 0.24
C ALA A 232 0.25 -12.82 0.51
N TYR A 233 1.20 -13.44 -0.19
CA TYR A 233 2.63 -13.16 -0.04
C TYR A 233 3.17 -12.41 -1.24
N LEU A 234 3.93 -11.35 -0.95
CA LEU A 234 4.63 -10.53 -1.94
C LEU A 234 6.13 -10.82 -2.00
N ALA A 235 6.64 -11.82 -1.28
CA ALA A 235 8.06 -12.19 -1.34
C ALA A 235 8.46 -12.63 -2.76
N PRO A 236 9.58 -12.14 -3.33
CA PRO A 236 9.92 -12.36 -4.75
C PRO A 236 10.11 -13.84 -5.12
N LYS A 237 10.60 -14.65 -4.20
CA LYS A 237 10.81 -16.09 -4.41
C LYS A 237 10.62 -16.85 -3.09
N PRO A 238 9.37 -17.07 -2.66
CA PRO A 238 9.11 -17.72 -1.37
C PRO A 238 9.45 -19.23 -1.38
N PHE A 239 9.57 -19.84 -2.57
CA PHE A 239 9.88 -21.27 -2.72
C PHE A 239 11.12 -21.46 -3.57
N GLU A 240 12.14 -22.13 -3.05
CA GLU A 240 13.45 -22.32 -3.69
C GLU A 240 13.33 -22.94 -5.10
N LYS A 241 12.47 -23.96 -5.25
CA LYS A 241 12.30 -24.75 -6.48
C LYS A 241 11.18 -24.25 -7.40
N GLN A 242 10.54 -23.13 -7.08
CA GLN A 242 9.48 -22.53 -7.91
C GLN A 242 10.04 -21.31 -8.66
N PRO A 243 9.40 -20.90 -9.77
CA PRO A 243 9.70 -19.62 -10.40
C PRO A 243 9.62 -18.46 -9.39
N GLY A 244 10.46 -17.47 -9.55
CA GLY A 244 10.32 -16.20 -8.84
C GLY A 244 9.19 -15.37 -9.43
N LYS A 245 8.81 -14.31 -8.77
CA LYS A 245 7.80 -13.37 -9.22
C LYS A 245 8.35 -11.95 -9.32
N LYS A 246 7.76 -11.16 -10.20
CA LYS A 246 7.99 -9.73 -10.26
C LYS A 246 7.21 -9.06 -9.13
N ASN A 247 7.90 -8.26 -8.35
CA ASN A 247 7.28 -7.30 -7.44
C ASN A 247 7.57 -5.93 -8.03
N GLY A 248 6.62 -5.41 -8.76
CA GLY A 248 6.69 -4.06 -9.25
C GLY A 248 6.84 -3.05 -8.14
#